data_d01128d125a7eaa0cf08b882370459c2
#
_entry.id   d01128d125a7eaa0cf08b882370459c2
#
_cell.length_a   1.000
_cell.length_b   1.000
_cell.length_c   1.000
_cell.angle_alpha   90.00
_cell.angle_beta   90.00
_cell.angle_gamma   90.00
#
_symmetry.space_group_name_H-M   'P 1'
#
loop_
_entity.id
_entity.type
_entity.pdbx_description
1 polymer ?
#
loop_
_entity_poly.entity_id
_entity_poly.type
_entity_poly.pdbx_seq_one_letter_code
_entity_poly.pdbx_strand_id
1 'polypeptide(L)'
;LHYLLLCAVIFLPETPAFPVPLRPESWSSIDLEKVKGYLDNFFPIFTKTQNISIEERIKEMQKFFHLTVTGKLDVETEEIMKLPRCGLPDIAKYQLFPQTPKWEKTHLTYKIVSYTPDLPRRKVDDAIKRALMVWSDVTPLSFRRVYLRQADIEIRFARREHGDGFPFDGRGGTLAHAFAPGEGRGGDAHFDDDEKWSEIDQDVNLFLVAAHEFGHSLGLAHSNVRGALMYPIYSYQNPETFRLPEDDRRGIQKLYGKLMMKS
;
A
#
# COMPACT_ATOMS: atom_id res chain seq x y z
N LEU A 1 37.29 62.23 -10.22
CA LEU A 1 35.87 61.95 -10.44
C LEU A 1 35.59 60.59 -9.72
N HIS A 2 35.04 60.70 -8.46
CA HIS A 2 34.67 59.51 -7.70
C HIS A 2 33.18 59.24 -7.90
N TYR A 3 32.82 58.09 -8.41
CA TYR A 3 31.45 57.60 -8.40
C TYR A 3 31.18 56.79 -7.14
N LEU A 4 30.32 57.34 -6.28
CA LEU A 4 29.73 56.64 -5.15
C LEU A 4 28.59 55.75 -5.66
N LEU A 5 28.74 54.43 -5.62
CA LEU A 5 27.65 53.46 -5.82
C LEU A 5 26.83 53.41 -4.53
N LEU A 6 25.62 53.93 -4.54
CA LEU A 6 24.61 53.71 -3.54
C LEU A 6 23.96 52.33 -3.76
N CYS A 7 24.28 51.37 -2.89
CA CYS A 7 23.52 50.12 -2.81
C CYS A 7 22.19 50.40 -2.08
N ALA A 8 21.11 50.46 -2.82
CA ALA A 8 19.76 50.46 -2.25
C ALA A 8 19.40 49.06 -1.75
N VAL A 9 19.35 48.88 -0.43
CA VAL A 9 18.81 47.66 0.20
C VAL A 9 17.29 47.75 0.09
N ILE A 10 16.72 46.90 -0.79
CA ILE A 10 15.27 46.76 -0.90
C ILE A 10 14.83 45.86 0.27
N PHE A 11 14.21 46.42 1.30
CA PHE A 11 13.46 45.68 2.29
C PHE A 11 12.16 45.18 1.61
N LEU A 12 12.09 43.89 1.32
CA LEU A 12 10.82 43.23 1.00
C LEU A 12 9.99 43.14 2.30
N PRO A 13 8.74 43.60 2.29
CA PRO A 13 7.89 43.41 3.45
C PRO A 13 7.66 41.92 3.69
N GLU A 14 7.96 41.48 4.93
CA GLU A 14 7.55 40.16 5.38
C GLU A 14 6.03 40.06 5.25
N THR A 15 5.56 39.16 4.38
CA THR A 15 4.13 38.83 4.31
C THR A 15 3.75 38.19 5.64
N PRO A 16 2.75 38.74 6.37
CA PRO A 16 2.30 38.11 7.59
C PRO A 16 1.80 36.70 7.26
N ALA A 17 2.41 35.69 7.88
CA ALA A 17 1.88 34.35 7.85
C ALA A 17 0.45 34.38 8.39
N PHE A 18 -0.54 34.15 7.55
CA PHE A 18 -1.92 34.02 8.00
C PHE A 18 -1.97 32.85 8.99
N PRO A 19 -2.51 33.06 10.20
CA PRO A 19 -2.70 31.94 11.12
C PRO A 19 -3.61 30.91 10.43
N VAL A 20 -3.08 29.69 10.23
CA VAL A 20 -3.90 28.57 9.80
C VAL A 20 -5.04 28.42 10.82
N PRO A 21 -6.30 28.44 10.40
CA PRO A 21 -7.41 28.33 11.34
C PRO A 21 -7.29 27.01 12.10
N LEU A 22 -7.09 27.09 13.40
CA LEU A 22 -7.17 25.94 14.29
C LEU A 22 -8.59 25.39 14.19
N ARG A 23 -8.76 24.15 13.74
CA ARG A 23 -10.04 23.48 13.81
C ARG A 23 -10.53 23.44 15.26
N PRO A 24 -11.85 23.56 15.52
CA PRO A 24 -12.38 23.44 16.87
C PRO A 24 -11.92 22.13 17.51
N GLU A 25 -11.60 22.15 18.78
CA GLU A 25 -11.09 21.00 19.54
C GLU A 25 -12.08 19.83 19.68
N SER A 26 -13.34 20.01 19.28
CA SER A 26 -14.37 18.95 19.30
C SER A 26 -14.64 18.42 17.90
N TRP A 27 -14.36 17.15 17.68
CA TRP A 27 -14.71 16.43 16.46
C TRP A 27 -16.22 16.31 16.32
N SER A 28 -16.74 16.41 15.10
CA SER A 28 -18.13 16.01 14.87
C SER A 28 -18.24 14.48 15.09
N SER A 29 -19.42 14.00 15.44
CA SER A 29 -19.65 12.56 15.59
C SER A 29 -19.35 11.77 14.32
N ILE A 30 -19.58 12.37 13.15
CA ILE A 30 -19.31 11.79 11.82
C ILE A 30 -17.80 11.67 11.57
N ASP A 31 -17.00 12.67 11.95
CA ASP A 31 -15.56 12.63 11.80
C ASP A 31 -14.95 11.57 12.72
N LEU A 32 -15.47 11.43 13.92
CA LEU A 32 -15.03 10.43 14.89
C LEU A 32 -15.27 8.99 14.40
N GLU A 33 -16.46 8.72 13.82
CA GLU A 33 -16.78 7.39 13.27
C GLU A 33 -15.88 7.04 12.09
N LYS A 34 -15.63 7.98 11.18
CA LYS A 34 -14.73 7.78 10.04
C LYS A 34 -13.30 7.47 10.50
N VAL A 35 -12.78 8.26 11.44
CA VAL A 35 -11.46 8.04 12.01
C VAL A 35 -11.37 6.69 12.69
N LYS A 36 -12.38 6.34 13.49
CA LYS A 36 -12.43 5.05 14.16
C LYS A 36 -12.43 3.90 13.15
N GLY A 37 -13.27 3.98 12.12
CA GLY A 37 -13.32 2.96 11.05
C GLY A 37 -11.98 2.80 10.34
N TYR A 38 -11.31 3.90 9.98
CA TYR A 38 -9.98 3.88 9.38
C TYR A 38 -8.96 3.21 10.31
N LEU A 39 -8.94 3.62 11.58
CA LEU A 39 -8.02 3.05 12.56
C LEU A 39 -8.32 1.56 12.81
N ASP A 40 -9.58 1.15 12.87
CA ASP A 40 -9.97 -0.25 13.06
C ASP A 40 -9.52 -1.12 11.90
N ASN A 41 -9.54 -0.62 10.68
CA ASN A 41 -9.07 -1.33 9.49
C ASN A 41 -7.54 -1.37 9.40
N PHE A 42 -6.85 -0.25 9.62
CA PHE A 42 -5.43 -0.13 9.28
C PHE A 42 -4.49 -0.09 10.48
N PHE A 43 -4.97 0.29 11.66
CA PHE A 43 -4.23 0.32 12.92
C PHE A 43 -5.00 -0.45 14.02
N PRO A 44 -5.34 -1.74 13.80
CA PRO A 44 -6.19 -2.50 14.70
C PRO A 44 -5.54 -2.75 16.07
N ILE A 45 -6.37 -2.85 17.10
CA ILE A 45 -5.93 -3.25 18.45
C ILE A 45 -5.94 -4.78 18.52
N PHE A 46 -4.77 -5.39 18.70
CA PHE A 46 -4.64 -6.86 18.73
C PHE A 46 -4.86 -7.51 20.10
N THR A 47 -4.87 -6.73 21.19
CA THR A 47 -5.06 -7.26 22.55
C THR A 47 -6.27 -6.61 23.19
N LYS A 48 -7.26 -7.44 23.58
CA LYS A 48 -8.48 -6.99 24.30
C LYS A 48 -8.20 -6.37 25.67
N THR A 49 -6.99 -6.54 26.21
CA THR A 49 -6.57 -6.06 27.54
C THR A 49 -6.03 -4.62 27.52
N GLN A 50 -5.76 -4.06 26.34
CA GLN A 50 -5.27 -2.69 26.22
C GLN A 50 -6.41 -1.78 25.80
N ASN A 51 -6.83 -0.90 26.72
CA ASN A 51 -7.76 0.18 26.40
C ASN A 51 -6.97 1.34 25.76
N ILE A 52 -6.52 1.12 24.49
CA ILE A 52 -5.76 2.13 23.73
C ILE A 52 -6.74 3.20 23.24
N SER A 53 -6.47 4.44 23.58
CA SER A 53 -7.30 5.57 23.17
C SER A 53 -7.18 5.83 21.65
N ILE A 54 -8.19 6.50 21.08
CA ILE A 54 -8.15 6.94 19.66
C ILE A 54 -6.94 7.87 19.45
N GLU A 55 -6.64 8.74 20.42
CA GLU A 55 -5.48 9.63 20.36
C GLU A 55 -4.15 8.86 20.21
N GLU A 56 -3.97 7.81 21.00
CA GLU A 56 -2.76 6.96 20.90
C GLU A 56 -2.66 6.24 19.54
N ARG A 57 -3.79 5.77 19.01
CA ARG A 57 -3.84 5.13 17.68
C ARG A 57 -3.53 6.13 16.57
N ILE A 58 -4.02 7.37 16.67
CA ILE A 58 -3.64 8.46 15.74
C ILE A 58 -2.15 8.73 15.84
N LYS A 59 -1.56 8.79 17.04
CA LYS A 59 -0.11 8.96 17.21
C LYS A 59 0.68 7.84 16.52
N GLU A 60 0.21 6.59 16.61
CA GLU A 60 0.83 5.47 15.90
C GLU A 60 0.74 5.62 14.38
N MET A 61 -0.42 5.98 13.86
CA MET A 61 -0.62 6.30 12.45
C MET A 61 0.31 7.44 11.99
N GLN A 62 0.34 8.54 12.73
CA GLN A 62 1.20 9.69 12.42
C GLN A 62 2.69 9.31 12.42
N LYS A 63 3.14 8.48 13.38
CA LYS A 63 4.51 7.94 13.39
C LYS A 63 4.79 7.08 12.16
N PHE A 64 3.87 6.20 11.82
CA PHE A 64 4.02 5.30 10.66
C PHE A 64 4.18 6.09 9.37
N PHE A 65 3.37 7.13 9.17
CA PHE A 65 3.39 7.98 7.99
C PHE A 65 4.42 9.13 8.06
N HIS A 66 5.22 9.21 9.12
CA HIS A 66 6.20 10.28 9.37
C HIS A 66 5.57 11.69 9.36
N LEU A 67 4.36 11.81 9.92
CA LEU A 67 3.68 13.08 10.15
C LEU A 67 4.10 13.69 11.50
N THR A 68 3.72 14.95 11.71
CA THR A 68 3.81 15.56 13.05
C THR A 68 2.95 14.77 14.03
N VAL A 69 3.54 14.27 15.13
CA VAL A 69 2.84 13.40 16.09
C VAL A 69 2.06 14.28 17.09
N THR A 70 0.84 14.63 16.72
CA THR A 70 -0.06 15.46 17.52
C THR A 70 -1.06 14.64 18.33
N GLY A 71 -1.40 13.42 17.89
CA GLY A 71 -2.50 12.61 18.41
C GLY A 71 -3.89 13.19 18.07
N LYS A 72 -3.96 14.18 17.19
CA LYS A 72 -5.19 14.84 16.76
C LYS A 72 -5.42 14.59 15.28
N LEU A 73 -6.68 14.69 14.87
CA LEU A 73 -7.05 14.67 13.45
C LEU A 73 -6.77 16.05 12.85
N ASP A 74 -5.50 16.32 12.57
CA ASP A 74 -5.07 17.52 11.85
C ASP A 74 -5.20 17.33 10.33
N VAL A 75 -4.95 18.41 9.58
CA VAL A 75 -5.12 18.42 8.11
C VAL A 75 -4.25 17.36 7.43
N GLU A 76 -2.98 17.21 7.85
CA GLU A 76 -2.08 16.21 7.27
C GLU A 76 -2.58 14.79 7.51
N THR A 77 -3.09 14.51 8.70
CA THR A 77 -3.67 13.21 9.07
C THR A 77 -4.90 12.90 8.23
N GLU A 78 -5.81 13.87 8.05
CA GLU A 78 -6.99 13.71 7.20
C GLU A 78 -6.65 13.48 5.73
N GLU A 79 -5.66 14.18 5.21
CA GLU A 79 -5.23 14.02 3.82
C GLU A 79 -4.74 12.61 3.55
N ILE A 80 -3.91 12.05 4.43
CA ILE A 80 -3.44 10.65 4.31
C ILE A 80 -4.63 9.67 4.33
N MET A 81 -5.61 9.88 5.21
CA MET A 81 -6.78 8.99 5.32
C MET A 81 -7.65 8.96 4.06
N LYS A 82 -7.57 9.97 3.19
CA LYS A 82 -8.36 10.08 1.96
C LYS A 82 -7.66 9.47 0.73
N LEU A 83 -6.38 9.15 0.84
CA LEU A 83 -5.60 8.65 -0.29
C LEU A 83 -5.95 7.20 -0.63
N PRO A 84 -5.97 6.84 -1.93
CA PRO A 84 -6.10 5.45 -2.36
C PRO A 84 -4.98 4.59 -1.80
N ARG A 85 -5.32 3.37 -1.37
CA ARG A 85 -4.38 2.55 -0.63
C ARG A 85 -4.64 1.04 -0.71
N CYS A 86 -3.69 0.25 -0.25
CA CYS A 86 -3.88 -1.17 0.04
C CYS A 86 -4.81 -1.37 1.25
N GLY A 87 -5.66 -2.40 1.18
CA GLY A 87 -6.65 -2.73 2.21
C GLY A 87 -6.10 -3.47 3.43
N LEU A 88 -4.83 -3.85 3.45
CA LEU A 88 -4.23 -4.51 4.60
C LEU A 88 -3.89 -3.54 5.74
N PRO A 89 -3.87 -4.02 6.99
CA PRO A 89 -3.41 -3.24 8.13
C PRO A 89 -1.95 -2.80 7.99
N ASP A 90 -1.65 -1.57 8.42
CA ASP A 90 -0.29 -1.03 8.43
C ASP A 90 0.55 -1.61 9.58
N ILE A 91 -0.12 -2.01 10.66
CA ILE A 91 0.48 -2.75 11.76
C ILE A 91 0.06 -4.20 11.61
N ALA A 92 0.99 -5.04 11.16
CA ALA A 92 0.68 -6.43 10.93
C ALA A 92 0.69 -7.25 12.23
N LYS A 93 -0.32 -8.11 12.39
CA LYS A 93 -0.44 -9.02 13.55
C LYS A 93 0.79 -9.91 13.73
N TYR A 94 1.50 -10.25 12.66
CA TYR A 94 2.70 -11.07 12.69
C TYR A 94 3.98 -10.31 13.11
N GLN A 95 3.97 -8.98 13.21
CA GLN A 95 5.05 -8.27 13.91
C GLN A 95 5.13 -8.68 15.40
N LEU A 96 4.05 -9.25 15.93
CA LEU A 96 3.97 -9.79 17.28
C LEU A 96 4.31 -11.29 17.36
N PHE A 97 4.52 -11.97 16.21
CA PHE A 97 4.85 -13.40 16.15
C PHE A 97 6.26 -13.61 15.62
N PRO A 98 7.01 -14.61 16.18
CA PRO A 98 8.41 -14.82 15.84
C PRO A 98 8.66 -15.37 14.44
N GLN A 99 7.62 -15.69 13.65
CA GLN A 99 7.75 -16.24 12.30
C GLN A 99 6.97 -15.39 11.29
N THR A 100 7.68 -14.78 10.35
CA THR A 100 7.08 -14.13 9.19
C THR A 100 6.56 -15.22 8.23
N PRO A 101 5.27 -15.20 7.83
CA PRO A 101 4.76 -16.20 6.91
C PRO A 101 5.49 -16.10 5.57
N LYS A 102 5.95 -17.24 5.05
CA LYS A 102 6.56 -17.35 3.72
C LYS A 102 6.22 -18.69 3.09
N TRP A 103 6.32 -18.78 1.78
CA TRP A 103 6.23 -20.05 1.10
C TRP A 103 7.47 -20.90 1.36
N GLU A 104 7.26 -22.18 1.68
CA GLU A 104 8.37 -23.14 1.86
C GLU A 104 8.94 -23.64 0.51
N LYS A 105 8.32 -23.26 -0.61
CA LYS A 105 8.74 -23.59 -1.98
C LYS A 105 9.01 -22.32 -2.79
N THR A 106 9.88 -22.42 -3.78
CA THR A 106 10.26 -21.30 -4.66
C THR A 106 9.53 -21.31 -6.00
N HIS A 107 8.90 -22.43 -6.37
CA HIS A 107 8.12 -22.54 -7.61
C HIS A 107 6.63 -22.42 -7.28
N LEU A 108 6.07 -21.25 -7.54
CA LEU A 108 4.68 -20.95 -7.24
C LEU A 108 3.83 -20.97 -8.52
N THR A 109 2.57 -21.31 -8.35
CA THR A 109 1.58 -21.25 -9.42
C THR A 109 0.61 -20.12 -9.16
N TYR A 110 0.12 -19.47 -10.24
CA TYR A 110 -0.92 -18.46 -10.12
C TYR A 110 -2.04 -18.68 -11.13
N LYS A 111 -3.23 -18.17 -10.82
CA LYS A 111 -4.42 -18.26 -11.66
C LYS A 111 -5.22 -16.96 -11.57
N ILE A 112 -5.63 -16.43 -12.71
CA ILE A 112 -6.57 -15.31 -12.76
C ILE A 112 -7.97 -15.90 -12.83
N VAL A 113 -8.74 -15.72 -11.77
CA VAL A 113 -10.08 -16.29 -11.58
C VAL A 113 -11.14 -15.41 -12.25
N SER A 114 -11.03 -14.08 -12.11
CA SER A 114 -11.91 -13.10 -12.75
C SER A 114 -11.09 -11.94 -13.31
N TYR A 115 -11.70 -11.20 -14.24
CA TYR A 115 -11.07 -10.08 -14.95
C TYR A 115 -11.91 -8.83 -14.78
N THR A 116 -11.26 -7.67 -14.73
CA THR A 116 -11.93 -6.38 -14.85
C THR A 116 -12.40 -6.13 -16.28
N PRO A 117 -13.53 -5.45 -16.49
CA PRO A 117 -13.97 -5.00 -17.82
C PRO A 117 -13.17 -3.79 -18.35
N ASP A 118 -12.39 -3.09 -17.50
CA ASP A 118 -11.69 -1.86 -17.87
C ASP A 118 -10.54 -2.06 -18.86
N LEU A 119 -9.95 -3.26 -18.82
CA LEU A 119 -8.79 -3.62 -19.64
C LEU A 119 -9.06 -4.88 -20.46
N PRO A 120 -8.55 -4.96 -21.69
CA PRO A 120 -8.51 -6.22 -22.44
C PRO A 120 -7.79 -7.31 -21.61
N ARG A 121 -8.31 -8.53 -21.64
CA ARG A 121 -7.73 -9.65 -20.85
C ARG A 121 -6.22 -9.80 -21.03
N ARG A 122 -5.73 -9.64 -22.26
CA ARG A 122 -4.29 -9.70 -22.56
C ARG A 122 -3.50 -8.66 -21.76
N LYS A 123 -4.06 -7.45 -21.59
CA LYS A 123 -3.41 -6.37 -20.83
C LYS A 123 -3.37 -6.68 -19.33
N VAL A 124 -4.46 -7.26 -18.81
CA VAL A 124 -4.48 -7.78 -17.43
C VAL A 124 -3.44 -8.90 -17.27
N ASP A 125 -3.40 -9.86 -18.18
CA ASP A 125 -2.42 -10.96 -18.17
C ASP A 125 -0.97 -10.43 -18.15
N ASP A 126 -0.66 -9.45 -19.00
CA ASP A 126 0.67 -8.84 -19.08
C ASP A 126 1.03 -8.06 -17.80
N ALA A 127 0.09 -7.28 -17.24
CA ALA A 127 0.30 -6.53 -16.02
C ALA A 127 0.57 -7.47 -14.82
N ILE A 128 -0.24 -8.50 -14.65
CA ILE A 128 -0.08 -9.52 -13.59
C ILE A 128 1.25 -10.25 -13.74
N LYS A 129 1.60 -10.69 -14.95
CA LYS A 129 2.88 -11.36 -15.20
C LYS A 129 4.07 -10.45 -14.85
N ARG A 130 4.05 -9.20 -15.30
CA ARG A 130 5.11 -8.23 -15.01
C ARG A 130 5.21 -7.96 -13.51
N ALA A 131 4.09 -7.84 -12.82
CA ALA A 131 4.05 -7.62 -11.38
C ALA A 131 4.70 -8.78 -10.59
N LEU A 132 4.44 -10.03 -10.99
CA LEU A 132 5.12 -11.21 -10.41
C LEU A 132 6.62 -11.23 -10.74
N MET A 133 7.01 -10.79 -11.96
CA MET A 133 8.41 -10.73 -12.36
C MET A 133 9.24 -9.75 -11.53
N VAL A 134 8.65 -8.67 -11.02
CA VAL A 134 9.34 -7.75 -10.09
C VAL A 134 10.02 -8.50 -8.94
N TRP A 135 9.38 -9.54 -8.42
CA TRP A 135 9.87 -10.34 -7.31
C TRP A 135 10.80 -11.47 -7.74
N SER A 136 10.51 -12.14 -8.87
CA SER A 136 11.37 -13.21 -9.38
C SER A 136 12.71 -12.70 -9.92
N ASP A 137 12.79 -11.44 -10.34
CA ASP A 137 14.04 -10.86 -10.84
C ASP A 137 15.10 -10.65 -9.76
N VAL A 138 14.70 -10.67 -8.49
CA VAL A 138 15.60 -10.40 -7.35
C VAL A 138 15.72 -11.56 -6.36
N THR A 139 14.96 -12.63 -6.55
CA THR A 139 14.90 -13.81 -5.66
C THR A 139 14.91 -15.11 -6.45
N PRO A 140 15.11 -16.30 -5.80
CA PRO A 140 14.95 -17.61 -6.46
C PRO A 140 13.49 -17.97 -6.79
N LEU A 141 12.52 -17.11 -6.52
CA LEU A 141 11.10 -17.37 -6.81
C LEU A 141 10.85 -17.46 -8.31
N SER A 142 9.95 -18.33 -8.70
CA SER A 142 9.44 -18.41 -10.07
C SER A 142 7.93 -18.65 -10.07
N PHE A 143 7.25 -18.12 -11.07
CA PHE A 143 5.79 -18.14 -11.15
C PHE A 143 5.33 -18.79 -12.45
N ARG A 144 4.41 -19.75 -12.34
CA ARG A 144 3.82 -20.44 -13.49
C ARG A 144 2.30 -20.31 -13.47
N ARG A 145 1.74 -19.78 -14.54
CA ARG A 145 0.30 -19.69 -14.69
C ARG A 145 -0.33 -21.07 -14.86
N VAL A 146 -1.46 -21.27 -14.20
CA VAL A 146 -2.34 -22.45 -14.36
C VAL A 146 -3.77 -21.99 -14.63
N TYR A 147 -4.60 -22.86 -15.24
CA TYR A 147 -5.94 -22.47 -15.70
C TYR A 147 -7.06 -23.28 -15.05
N LEU A 148 -6.89 -24.58 -14.93
CA LEU A 148 -7.95 -25.49 -14.53
C LEU A 148 -7.84 -25.99 -13.08
N ARG A 149 -6.63 -26.07 -12.55
CA ARG A 149 -6.38 -26.53 -11.18
C ARG A 149 -6.30 -25.37 -10.21
N GLN A 150 -6.37 -25.67 -8.92
CA GLN A 150 -6.06 -24.73 -7.86
C GLN A 150 -4.62 -24.25 -8.01
N ALA A 151 -4.40 -22.98 -7.76
CA ALA A 151 -3.09 -22.32 -7.75
C ALA A 151 -2.66 -22.00 -6.33
N ASP A 152 -1.39 -21.65 -6.15
CA ASP A 152 -0.89 -21.12 -4.90
C ASP A 152 -1.35 -19.68 -4.65
N ILE A 153 -1.55 -18.92 -5.73
CA ILE A 153 -2.01 -17.54 -5.72
C ILE A 153 -3.20 -17.44 -6.68
N GLU A 154 -4.40 -17.23 -6.16
CA GLU A 154 -5.57 -16.92 -6.98
C GLU A 154 -5.79 -15.40 -7.02
N ILE A 155 -6.01 -14.88 -8.23
CA ILE A 155 -6.14 -13.46 -8.51
C ILE A 155 -7.57 -13.19 -8.93
N ARG A 156 -8.25 -12.26 -8.23
CA ARG A 156 -9.66 -12.01 -8.44
C ARG A 156 -9.96 -10.51 -8.49
N PHE A 157 -10.72 -10.10 -9.49
CA PHE A 157 -11.40 -8.81 -9.50
C PHE A 157 -12.81 -9.01 -8.93
N ALA A 158 -13.16 -8.25 -7.90
CA ALA A 158 -14.41 -8.39 -7.18
C ALA A 158 -14.90 -7.03 -6.68
N ARG A 159 -16.17 -6.95 -6.29
CA ARG A 159 -16.80 -5.72 -5.80
C ARG A 159 -17.39 -5.95 -4.42
N ARG A 160 -17.33 -4.95 -3.57
CA ARG A 160 -18.02 -4.96 -2.28
C ARG A 160 -17.77 -6.25 -1.50
N GLU A 161 -18.81 -6.86 -0.95
CA GLU A 161 -18.71 -8.14 -0.26
C GLU A 161 -18.46 -9.28 -1.28
N HIS A 162 -17.38 -10.02 -1.13
CA HIS A 162 -16.94 -11.04 -2.09
C HIS A 162 -16.49 -12.35 -1.43
N GLY A 163 -16.90 -12.57 -0.18
CA GLY A 163 -16.83 -13.87 0.49
C GLY A 163 -15.53 -14.14 1.23
N ASP A 164 -14.68 -13.15 1.44
CA ASP A 164 -13.44 -13.30 2.20
C ASP A 164 -13.45 -12.59 3.57
N GLY A 165 -14.49 -11.82 3.85
CA GLY A 165 -14.66 -11.07 5.09
C GLY A 165 -13.97 -9.70 5.10
N PHE A 166 -13.44 -9.25 3.96
CA PHE A 166 -12.80 -7.95 3.75
C PHE A 166 -13.46 -7.21 2.58
N PRO A 167 -14.68 -6.68 2.75
CA PRO A 167 -15.42 -6.05 1.67
C PRO A 167 -14.70 -4.80 1.14
N PHE A 168 -14.78 -4.59 -0.18
CA PHE A 168 -14.32 -3.37 -0.81
C PHE A 168 -15.27 -2.21 -0.56
N ASP A 169 -14.73 -0.99 -0.58
CA ASP A 169 -15.46 0.24 -0.28
C ASP A 169 -15.96 0.96 -1.56
N GLY A 170 -15.59 0.46 -2.74
CA GLY A 170 -15.91 1.04 -4.03
C GLY A 170 -14.86 2.06 -4.46
N ARG A 171 -15.18 2.87 -5.47
CA ARG A 171 -14.21 3.76 -6.09
C ARG A 171 -13.54 4.72 -5.11
N GLY A 172 -12.21 4.68 -5.09
CA GLY A 172 -11.36 5.37 -4.13
C GLY A 172 -11.25 4.62 -2.79
N GLY A 173 -10.29 4.95 -1.95
CA GLY A 173 -10.06 4.23 -0.70
C GLY A 173 -9.24 2.95 -0.91
N THR A 174 -9.82 1.79 -0.63
CA THR A 174 -9.15 0.49 -0.75
C THR A 174 -9.13 -0.01 -2.18
N LEU A 175 -7.95 -0.05 -2.79
CA LEU A 175 -7.76 -0.50 -4.18
C LEU A 175 -7.72 -2.02 -4.33
N ALA A 176 -7.07 -2.70 -3.40
CA ALA A 176 -6.82 -4.13 -3.42
C ALA A 176 -6.38 -4.61 -2.03
N HIS A 177 -6.35 -5.92 -1.84
CA HIS A 177 -5.70 -6.56 -0.70
C HIS A 177 -5.19 -7.95 -1.09
N ALA A 178 -4.22 -8.48 -0.34
CA ALA A 178 -3.74 -9.83 -0.54
C ALA A 178 -3.47 -10.54 0.80
N PHE A 179 -3.59 -11.86 0.78
CA PHE A 179 -3.36 -12.70 1.95
C PHE A 179 -1.89 -13.12 2.02
N ALA A 180 -1.33 -13.14 3.22
CA ALA A 180 0.01 -13.68 3.43
C ALA A 180 0.07 -15.18 3.07
N PRO A 181 1.27 -15.73 2.78
CA PRO A 181 1.45 -17.16 2.50
C PRO A 181 0.80 -18.07 3.54
N GLY A 182 0.08 -19.09 3.08
CA GLY A 182 -0.64 -20.01 3.96
C GLY A 182 -1.50 -21.00 3.19
N GLU A 183 -2.23 -21.83 3.91
CA GLU A 183 -3.20 -22.74 3.32
C GLU A 183 -4.51 -22.02 2.91
N GLY A 184 -5.26 -22.60 2.00
CA GLY A 184 -6.55 -22.11 1.56
C GLY A 184 -6.43 -20.83 0.74
N ARG A 185 -6.81 -19.69 1.32
CA ARG A 185 -6.71 -18.36 0.69
C ARG A 185 -5.33 -17.70 0.83
N GLY A 186 -4.39 -18.38 1.49
CA GLY A 186 -3.05 -17.82 1.64
C GLY A 186 -2.42 -17.53 0.28
N GLY A 187 -1.91 -16.32 0.11
CA GLY A 187 -1.34 -15.83 -1.15
C GLY A 187 -2.33 -15.19 -2.12
N ASP A 188 -3.65 -15.38 -1.96
CA ASP A 188 -4.64 -14.83 -2.90
C ASP A 188 -4.63 -13.29 -2.88
N ALA A 189 -4.85 -12.70 -4.05
CA ALA A 189 -4.90 -11.25 -4.25
C ALA A 189 -6.22 -10.82 -4.89
N HIS A 190 -6.92 -9.91 -4.24
CA HIS A 190 -8.22 -9.38 -4.68
C HIS A 190 -8.09 -7.90 -5.01
N PHE A 191 -8.71 -7.52 -6.13
CA PHE A 191 -8.68 -6.16 -6.68
C PHE A 191 -10.09 -5.62 -6.74
N ASP A 192 -10.32 -4.38 -6.26
CA ASP A 192 -11.65 -3.76 -6.32
C ASP A 192 -12.02 -3.44 -7.78
N ASP A 193 -13.05 -4.10 -8.29
CA ASP A 193 -13.55 -3.89 -9.66
C ASP A 193 -14.52 -2.70 -9.76
N ASP A 194 -14.73 -1.95 -8.68
CA ASP A 194 -15.34 -0.61 -8.72
C ASP A 194 -14.32 0.49 -9.00
N GLU A 195 -13.01 0.19 -8.87
CA GLU A 195 -11.93 1.06 -9.31
C GLU A 195 -11.84 1.10 -10.83
N LYS A 196 -11.21 2.14 -11.35
CA LYS A 196 -10.90 2.22 -12.77
C LYS A 196 -9.44 1.84 -13.04
N TRP A 197 -9.28 0.64 -13.57
CA TRP A 197 -7.96 0.06 -13.83
C TRP A 197 -7.39 0.53 -15.15
N SER A 198 -6.10 0.86 -15.15
CA SER A 198 -5.38 1.44 -16.27
C SER A 198 -3.97 0.85 -16.42
N GLU A 199 -3.37 1.04 -17.60
CA GLU A 199 -1.95 0.79 -17.86
C GLU A 199 -1.11 2.09 -17.78
N ILE A 200 -1.77 3.25 -17.73
CA ILE A 200 -1.15 4.57 -17.80
C ILE A 200 -1.51 5.42 -16.57
N ASP A 201 -1.00 6.65 -16.53
CA ASP A 201 -1.16 7.62 -15.44
C ASP A 201 -2.46 8.45 -15.54
N GLN A 202 -3.59 7.82 -15.84
CA GLN A 202 -4.88 8.52 -15.84
C GLN A 202 -5.83 8.03 -14.75
N ASP A 203 -5.66 6.78 -14.36
CA ASP A 203 -6.46 6.08 -13.37
C ASP A 203 -5.53 5.17 -12.53
N VAL A 204 -6.05 4.16 -11.85
CA VAL A 204 -5.24 3.27 -11.02
C VAL A 204 -4.44 2.31 -11.90
N ASN A 205 -3.13 2.36 -11.82
CA ASN A 205 -2.28 1.48 -12.62
C ASN A 205 -2.26 0.05 -12.06
N LEU A 206 -2.78 -0.89 -12.84
CA LEU A 206 -2.92 -2.29 -12.41
C LEU A 206 -1.57 -2.95 -12.09
N PHE A 207 -0.53 -2.70 -12.89
CA PHE A 207 0.79 -3.29 -12.65
C PHE A 207 1.36 -2.88 -11.29
N LEU A 208 1.27 -1.60 -10.93
CA LEU A 208 1.84 -1.09 -9.69
C LEU A 208 1.11 -1.65 -8.46
N VAL A 209 -0.23 -1.65 -8.48
CA VAL A 209 -1.03 -2.23 -7.40
C VAL A 209 -0.78 -3.74 -7.30
N ALA A 210 -0.78 -4.46 -8.42
CA ALA A 210 -0.52 -5.90 -8.42
C ALA A 210 0.89 -6.22 -7.90
N ALA A 211 1.91 -5.45 -8.27
CA ALA A 211 3.26 -5.64 -7.75
C ALA A 211 3.31 -5.48 -6.21
N HIS A 212 2.60 -4.48 -5.66
CA HIS A 212 2.44 -4.29 -4.23
C HIS A 212 1.74 -5.49 -3.57
N GLU A 213 0.56 -5.87 -4.06
CA GLU A 213 -0.24 -6.96 -3.49
C GLU A 213 0.51 -8.30 -3.52
N PHE A 214 1.29 -8.57 -4.57
CA PHE A 214 2.13 -9.77 -4.60
C PHE A 214 3.28 -9.74 -3.59
N GLY A 215 3.73 -8.57 -3.15
CA GLY A 215 4.61 -8.47 -1.98
C GLY A 215 3.98 -9.09 -0.74
N HIS A 216 2.70 -8.81 -0.49
CA HIS A 216 1.93 -9.44 0.58
C HIS A 216 1.70 -10.93 0.35
N SER A 217 1.31 -11.33 -0.86
CA SER A 217 1.18 -12.74 -1.26
C SER A 217 2.47 -13.55 -1.02
N LEU A 218 3.61 -12.88 -0.94
CA LEU A 218 4.93 -13.46 -0.66
C LEU A 218 5.39 -13.27 0.78
N GLY A 219 4.61 -12.61 1.64
CA GLY A 219 4.87 -12.50 3.08
C GLY A 219 5.47 -11.18 3.54
N LEU A 220 5.56 -10.16 2.69
CA LEU A 220 5.95 -8.83 3.12
C LEU A 220 4.78 -8.11 3.80
N ALA A 221 5.09 -7.33 4.82
CA ALA A 221 4.19 -6.35 5.42
C ALA A 221 4.31 -5.00 4.73
N HIS A 222 3.44 -4.06 5.12
CA HIS A 222 3.64 -2.67 4.73
C HIS A 222 4.97 -2.13 5.26
N SER A 223 5.58 -1.26 4.46
CA SER A 223 6.76 -0.47 4.82
C SER A 223 6.35 0.96 5.17
N ASN A 224 6.98 1.55 6.17
CA ASN A 224 6.83 2.97 6.45
C ASN A 224 7.82 3.86 5.67
N VAL A 225 8.64 3.25 4.81
CA VAL A 225 9.60 3.98 3.97
C VAL A 225 8.87 4.58 2.77
N ARG A 226 8.79 5.90 2.70
CA ARG A 226 8.21 6.61 1.54
C ARG A 226 8.97 6.24 0.27
N GLY A 227 8.23 5.87 -0.77
CA GLY A 227 8.80 5.43 -2.05
C GLY A 227 9.14 3.94 -2.13
N ALA A 228 9.02 3.18 -1.04
CA ALA A 228 8.98 1.72 -1.13
C ALA A 228 7.73 1.27 -1.89
N LEU A 229 7.82 0.15 -2.61
CA LEU A 229 6.65 -0.46 -3.25
C LEU A 229 5.63 -0.91 -2.21
N MET A 230 6.09 -1.43 -1.06
CA MET A 230 5.23 -1.86 0.05
C MET A 230 4.73 -0.72 0.95
N TYR A 231 4.92 0.57 0.56
CA TYR A 231 4.27 1.68 1.24
C TYR A 231 2.75 1.62 0.97
N PRO A 232 1.88 1.74 2.00
CA PRO A 232 0.46 1.40 1.85
C PRO A 232 -0.33 2.35 0.95
N ILE A 233 0.12 3.60 0.79
CA ILE A 233 -0.56 4.61 -0.03
C ILE A 233 -0.11 4.49 -1.48
N TYR A 234 -1.08 4.39 -2.39
CA TYR A 234 -0.81 4.33 -3.82
C TYR A 234 -0.12 5.61 -4.31
N SER A 235 0.92 5.43 -5.10
CA SER A 235 1.59 6.50 -5.82
C SER A 235 1.98 6.00 -7.22
N TYR A 236 1.62 6.75 -8.24
CA TYR A 236 2.00 6.39 -9.60
C TYR A 236 3.52 6.48 -9.81
N GLN A 237 4.06 5.47 -10.45
CA GLN A 237 5.42 5.44 -10.98
C GLN A 237 5.35 4.93 -12.43
N ASN A 238 6.21 5.40 -13.31
CA ASN A 238 6.18 4.95 -14.69
C ASN A 238 6.50 3.43 -14.78
N PRO A 239 5.55 2.59 -15.23
CA PRO A 239 5.73 1.14 -15.29
C PRO A 239 6.87 0.67 -16.19
N GLU A 240 7.23 1.46 -17.21
CA GLU A 240 8.28 1.10 -18.17
C GLU A 240 9.69 1.29 -17.59
N THR A 241 9.82 2.20 -16.65
CA THR A 241 11.10 2.49 -15.98
C THR A 241 11.14 2.01 -14.53
N PHE A 242 10.06 1.38 -14.08
CA PHE A 242 9.95 0.89 -12.71
C PHE A 242 11.13 -0.01 -12.32
N ARG A 243 11.66 0.19 -11.14
CA ARG A 243 12.68 -0.66 -10.51
C ARG A 243 12.27 -0.88 -9.06
N LEU A 244 12.36 -2.13 -8.62
CA LEU A 244 12.03 -2.47 -7.24
C LEU A 244 12.90 -1.68 -6.26
N PRO A 245 12.30 -0.86 -5.38
CA PRO A 245 13.04 -0.09 -4.39
C PRO A 245 13.89 -0.97 -3.47
N GLU A 246 14.94 -0.38 -2.92
CA GLU A 246 15.93 -1.11 -2.12
C GLU A 246 15.33 -1.72 -0.85
N ASP A 247 14.37 -1.03 -0.22
CA ASP A 247 13.69 -1.49 0.98
C ASP A 247 12.95 -2.81 0.69
N ASP A 248 12.15 -2.83 -0.37
CA ASP A 248 11.39 -4.00 -0.80
C ASP A 248 12.31 -5.15 -1.23
N ARG A 249 13.37 -4.82 -1.98
CA ARG A 249 14.37 -5.79 -2.41
C ARG A 249 15.05 -6.47 -1.22
N ARG A 250 15.43 -5.71 -0.20
CA ARG A 250 16.01 -6.26 1.03
C ARG A 250 15.01 -7.10 1.80
N GLY A 251 13.77 -6.63 1.90
CA GLY A 251 12.69 -7.34 2.56
C GLY A 251 12.48 -8.73 1.96
N ILE A 252 12.26 -8.80 0.64
CA ILE A 252 11.97 -10.07 -0.03
C ILE A 252 13.20 -11.01 -0.04
N GLN A 253 14.41 -10.47 -0.18
CA GLN A 253 15.65 -11.26 -0.14
C GLN A 253 15.93 -11.80 1.26
N LYS A 254 15.46 -11.16 2.32
CA LYS A 254 15.53 -11.69 3.69
C LYS A 254 14.65 -12.94 3.84
N LEU A 255 13.52 -13.01 3.14
CA LEU A 255 12.60 -14.15 3.19
C LEU A 255 13.06 -15.32 2.32
N TYR A 256 13.52 -15.05 1.10
CA TYR A 256 13.75 -16.08 0.06
C TYR A 256 15.20 -16.19 -0.42
N GLY A 257 16.07 -15.33 0.04
CA GLY A 257 17.45 -15.27 -0.47
C GLY A 257 17.58 -14.42 -1.74
N LYS A 258 18.81 -14.20 -2.15
CA LYS A 258 19.13 -13.48 -3.40
C LYS A 258 19.10 -14.42 -4.60
N LEU A 259 18.71 -13.90 -5.76
CA LEU A 259 18.92 -14.59 -7.02
C LEU A 259 20.42 -14.83 -7.21
N MET A 260 20.83 -16.10 -7.23
CA MET A 260 22.24 -16.43 -7.55
C MET A 260 22.41 -16.28 -9.07
N MET A 261 23.30 -15.39 -9.49
CA MET A 261 23.72 -15.37 -10.89
C MET A 261 24.41 -16.72 -11.18
N LYS A 262 23.90 -17.45 -12.16
CA LYS A 262 24.62 -18.61 -12.68
C LYS A 262 25.92 -18.07 -13.28
N SER A 263 27.03 -18.43 -12.66
CA SER A 263 28.40 -18.20 -13.18
C SER A 263 28.59 -18.89 -14.51
#